data_46357241c33ca944b34a9ca46917fda0
#
_entry.id   46357241c33ca944b34a9ca46917fda0
#
_cell.length_a   1.000
_cell.length_b   1.000
_cell.length_c   1.000
_cell.angle_alpha   90.00
_cell.angle_beta   90.00
_cell.angle_gamma   90.00
#
_symmetry.space_group_name_H-M   'P 1'
#
loop_
_entity.id
_entity.type
_entity.pdbx_description
1 polymer ?
#
loop_
_entity_poly.entity_id
_entity_poly.type
_entity_poly.pdbx_seq_one_letter_code
_entity_poly.pdbx_strand_id
1 'polypeptide(L)'
;MEKKHSEGVKKGEILLYALSTCVWCQKTKKLLKEMGVDFYYIDVDLLEDEDKKKVEEEMKRWNPRGSFPTLIINNQKCIVGFQEDEIRKALIE
;
A
#
# COMPACT_ATOMS: atom_id res chain seq x y z
N MET A 1 -7.21 0.62 -14.71
CA MET A 1 -6.42 0.24 -13.53
C MET A 1 -7.28 0.31 -12.30
N GLU A 2 -7.44 -0.78 -11.60
CA GLU A 2 -8.35 -0.85 -10.47
C GLU A 2 -7.62 -0.77 -9.14
N LYS A 3 -7.87 0.31 -8.41
CA LYS A 3 -7.51 0.38 -7.00
C LYS A 3 -8.68 -0.18 -6.21
N LYS A 4 -8.39 -1.10 -5.31
CA LYS A 4 -9.41 -1.60 -4.40
C LYS A 4 -9.47 -0.68 -3.20
N HIS A 5 -10.67 -0.47 -2.67
CA HIS A 5 -10.89 0.47 -1.58
C HIS A 5 -11.33 -0.26 -0.32
N SER A 6 -10.66 0.04 0.79
CA SER A 6 -11.07 -0.41 2.10
C SER A 6 -11.53 0.80 2.89
N GLU A 7 -12.82 0.86 3.20
CA GLU A 7 -13.43 2.00 3.86
C GLU A 7 -13.01 2.13 5.32
N GLY A 8 -12.90 3.37 5.77
CA GLY A 8 -12.57 3.68 7.14
C GLY A 8 -12.56 5.18 7.36
N VAL A 9 -11.94 5.62 8.45
CA VAL A 9 -11.77 7.03 8.72
C VAL A 9 -10.63 7.57 7.86
N LYS A 10 -10.90 8.61 7.10
CA LYS A 10 -9.90 9.17 6.19
C LYS A 10 -8.83 9.95 6.96
N LYS A 11 -7.64 9.42 7.01
CA LYS A 11 -6.46 10.02 7.65
C LYS A 11 -5.48 10.58 6.62
N GLY A 12 -5.94 10.84 5.41
CA GLY A 12 -5.13 11.27 4.30
C GLY A 12 -5.28 10.29 3.15
N GLU A 13 -4.48 10.46 2.12
CA GLU A 13 -4.49 9.54 0.99
C GLU A 13 -3.49 8.42 1.24
N ILE A 14 -3.99 7.21 1.33
CA ILE A 14 -3.18 6.04 1.63
C ILE A 14 -3.32 5.05 0.49
N LEU A 15 -2.19 4.68 -0.11
CA LEU A 15 -2.14 3.71 -1.20
C LEU A 15 -1.13 2.62 -0.87
N LEU A 16 -1.57 1.38 -0.92
CA LEU A 16 -0.73 0.22 -0.66
C LEU A 16 -0.50 -0.56 -1.95
N TYR A 17 0.76 -0.73 -2.32
CA TYR A 17 1.13 -1.66 -3.38
C TYR A 17 1.42 -3.01 -2.73
N ALA A 18 0.70 -4.04 -3.15
CA ALA A 18 0.75 -5.35 -2.52
C ALA A 18 0.79 -6.48 -3.54
N LEU A 19 1.01 -7.68 -3.06
CA LEU A 19 0.81 -8.91 -3.83
C LEU A 19 -0.25 -9.73 -3.11
N SER A 20 -1.14 -10.37 -3.86
CA SER A 20 -2.26 -11.11 -3.27
C SER A 20 -1.81 -12.28 -2.40
N THR A 21 -0.62 -12.83 -2.68
CA THR A 21 -0.07 -13.99 -1.96
C THR A 21 1.00 -13.63 -0.93
N CYS A 22 1.24 -12.35 -0.73
CA CYS A 22 2.31 -11.88 0.16
C CYS A 22 1.83 -11.83 1.62
N VAL A 23 2.48 -12.58 2.49
CA VAL A 23 2.12 -12.63 3.92
C VAL A 23 2.26 -11.26 4.58
N TRP A 24 3.35 -10.57 4.34
CA TRP A 24 3.58 -9.25 4.93
C TRP A 24 2.61 -8.19 4.39
N CYS A 25 2.20 -8.35 3.14
CA CYS A 25 1.16 -7.49 2.56
C CYS A 25 -0.18 -7.72 3.25
N GLN A 26 -0.51 -8.99 3.54
CA GLN A 26 -1.73 -9.33 4.28
C GLN A 26 -1.72 -8.72 5.67
N LYS A 27 -0.57 -8.79 6.35
CA LYS A 27 -0.42 -8.19 7.67
C LYS A 27 -0.57 -6.67 7.63
N THR A 28 -0.05 -6.03 6.60
CA THR A 28 -0.19 -4.59 6.41
C THR A 28 -1.65 -4.21 6.21
N LYS A 29 -2.36 -4.94 5.34
CA LYS A 29 -3.80 -4.71 5.12
C LYS A 29 -4.58 -4.88 6.42
N LYS A 30 -4.28 -5.92 7.17
CA LYS A 30 -4.94 -6.19 8.45
C LYS A 30 -4.71 -5.07 9.45
N LEU A 31 -3.47 -4.61 9.56
CA LEU A 31 -3.13 -3.50 10.45
C LEU A 31 -3.92 -2.24 10.11
N LEU A 32 -3.95 -1.87 8.83
CA LEU A 32 -4.69 -0.69 8.39
C LEU A 32 -6.18 -0.81 8.71
N LYS A 33 -6.75 -1.99 8.51
CA LYS A 33 -8.15 -2.25 8.86
C LYS A 33 -8.40 -2.16 10.36
N GLU A 34 -7.50 -2.72 11.16
CA GLU A 34 -7.60 -2.67 12.62
C GLU A 34 -7.50 -1.24 13.14
N MET A 35 -6.69 -0.41 12.49
CA MET A 35 -6.59 1.01 12.81
C MET A 35 -7.82 1.80 12.36
N GLY A 36 -8.69 1.19 11.57
CA GLY A 36 -9.91 1.83 11.11
C GLY A 36 -9.70 2.94 10.10
N VAL A 37 -8.56 2.95 9.40
CA VAL A 37 -8.27 3.99 8.42
C VAL A 37 -8.75 3.61 7.03
N ASP A 38 -9.15 4.62 6.27
CA ASP A 38 -9.53 4.47 4.87
C ASP A 38 -8.28 4.36 4.02
N PHE A 39 -8.23 3.36 3.14
CA PHE A 39 -7.07 3.21 2.26
C PHE A 39 -7.43 2.50 0.95
N TYR A 40 -6.58 2.71 -0.05
CA TYR A 40 -6.66 2.01 -1.32
C TYR A 40 -5.50 1.03 -1.42
N TYR A 41 -5.69 -0.05 -2.16
CA TYR A 41 -4.61 -1.00 -2.41
C TYR A 41 -4.70 -1.58 -3.81
N ILE A 42 -3.56 -2.00 -4.32
CA ILE A 42 -3.44 -2.65 -5.62
C ILE A 42 -2.69 -3.95 -5.42
N ASP A 43 -3.34 -5.08 -5.73
CA ASP A 43 -2.65 -6.37 -5.78
C ASP A 43 -2.02 -6.48 -7.17
N VAL A 44 -0.76 -6.10 -7.26
CA VAL A 44 -0.05 -5.92 -8.53
C VAL A 44 0.00 -7.20 -9.36
N ASP A 45 0.11 -8.34 -8.69
CA ASP A 45 0.17 -9.64 -9.36
C ASP A 45 -1.14 -10.02 -10.08
N LEU A 46 -2.24 -9.36 -9.73
CA LEU A 46 -3.54 -9.64 -10.33
C LEU A 46 -3.86 -8.73 -11.53
N LEU A 47 -2.99 -7.78 -11.82
CA LEU A 47 -3.18 -6.87 -12.94
C LEU A 47 -2.77 -7.52 -14.25
N GLU A 48 -3.34 -7.05 -15.36
CA GLU A 48 -2.92 -7.45 -16.69
C GLU A 48 -1.58 -6.81 -17.03
N ASP A 49 -0.85 -7.40 -17.96
CA ASP A 49 0.54 -7.06 -18.25
C ASP A 49 0.83 -5.56 -18.41
N GLU A 50 0.01 -4.84 -19.16
CA GLU A 50 0.23 -3.41 -19.38
C GLU A 50 0.02 -2.60 -18.11
N ASP A 51 -1.05 -2.87 -17.40
CA ASP A 51 -1.35 -2.19 -16.14
C ASP A 51 -0.33 -2.53 -15.08
N LYS A 52 0.06 -3.80 -15.02
CA LYS A 52 1.09 -4.27 -14.10
C LYS A 52 2.39 -3.52 -14.30
N LYS A 53 2.81 -3.36 -15.55
CA LYS A 53 4.03 -2.65 -15.89
C LYS A 53 3.98 -1.20 -15.48
N LYS A 54 2.87 -0.53 -15.74
CA LYS A 54 2.68 0.89 -15.35
C LYS A 54 2.73 1.06 -13.84
N VAL A 55 2.02 0.19 -13.12
CA VAL A 55 1.97 0.26 -11.67
C VAL A 55 3.32 -0.01 -11.05
N GLU A 56 4.05 -1.00 -11.59
CA GLU A 56 5.40 -1.29 -11.11
C GLU A 56 6.35 -0.11 -11.34
N GLU A 57 6.23 0.58 -12.46
CA GLU A 57 7.03 1.78 -12.73
C GLU A 57 6.72 2.89 -11.74
N GLU A 58 5.43 3.12 -11.44
CA GLU A 58 5.02 4.11 -10.45
C GLU A 58 5.56 3.77 -9.06
N MET A 59 5.42 2.51 -8.67
CA MET A 59 5.89 2.05 -7.37
C MET A 59 7.40 2.22 -7.23
N LYS A 60 8.15 1.96 -8.29
CA LYS A 60 9.61 2.06 -8.27
C LYS A 60 10.13 3.48 -8.14
N ARG A 61 9.30 4.48 -8.42
CA ARG A 61 9.66 5.87 -8.13
C ARG A 61 9.78 6.10 -6.63
N TRP A 62 9.00 5.36 -5.84
CA TRP A 62 9.01 5.43 -4.38
C TRP A 62 9.96 4.42 -3.77
N ASN A 63 9.98 3.21 -4.33
CA ASN A 63 10.77 2.10 -3.85
C ASN A 63 11.51 1.47 -5.03
N PRO A 64 12.74 1.91 -5.31
CA PRO A 64 13.50 1.41 -6.46
C PRO A 64 13.73 -0.10 -6.47
N ARG A 65 13.72 -0.74 -5.30
CA ARG A 65 13.85 -2.20 -5.22
C ARG A 65 12.62 -2.93 -5.73
N GLY A 66 11.48 -2.25 -5.75
CA GLY A 66 10.23 -2.86 -6.20
C GLY A 66 9.74 -3.98 -5.31
N SER A 67 10.04 -3.93 -4.02
CA SER A 67 9.61 -4.95 -3.07
C SER A 67 8.22 -4.63 -2.51
N PHE A 68 7.59 -5.61 -1.88
CA PHE A 68 6.26 -5.49 -1.32
C PHE A 68 6.25 -5.84 0.16
N PRO A 69 5.38 -5.24 0.97
CA PRO A 69 4.47 -4.15 0.62
C PRO A 69 5.18 -2.81 0.51
N THR A 70 4.61 -1.90 -0.27
CA THR A 70 5.06 -0.50 -0.37
C THR A 70 3.86 0.38 -0.09
N LEU A 71 3.93 1.17 0.96
CA LEU A 71 2.84 2.02 1.43
C LEU A 71 3.17 3.48 1.18
N ILE A 72 2.28 4.18 0.49
CA ILE A 72 2.44 5.60 0.19
C ILE A 72 1.39 6.39 0.96
N ILE A 73 1.83 7.40 1.69
CA ILE A 73 0.96 8.25 2.49
C ILE A 73 1.02 9.68 1.99
N ASN A 74 -0.12 10.22 1.60
CA ASN A 74 -0.28 11.60 1.12
C ASN A 74 0.64 11.97 -0.04
N ASN A 75 1.03 10.98 -0.83
CA ASN A 75 1.94 11.19 -1.95
C ASN A 75 3.25 11.88 -1.52
N GLN A 76 3.65 11.69 -0.28
CA GLN A 76 4.85 12.30 0.31
C GLN A 76 5.74 11.32 1.04
N LYS A 77 5.15 10.35 1.75
CA LYS A 77 5.91 9.41 2.57
C LYS A 77 5.75 8.00 2.04
N CYS A 78 6.87 7.28 1.99
CA CYS A 78 6.91 5.88 1.57
C CYS A 78 7.42 5.01 2.71
N ILE A 79 6.67 3.96 3.02
CA ILE A 79 7.09 2.96 4.01
C ILE A 79 7.21 1.63 3.27
N VAL A 80 8.39 1.03 3.29
CA VAL A 80 8.68 -0.23 2.61
C VAL A 80 8.71 -1.37 3.63
N GLY A 81 7.97 -2.44 3.34
CA GLY A 81 7.87 -3.59 4.22
C GLY A 81 6.84 -3.38 5.32
N PHE A 82 6.62 -4.42 6.10
CA PHE A 82 5.70 -4.34 7.24
C PHE A 82 6.43 -3.74 8.43
N GLN A 83 6.26 -2.46 8.63
CA GLN A 83 6.87 -1.73 9.73
C GLN A 83 5.77 -1.13 10.58
N GLU A 84 5.25 -1.94 11.49
CA GLU A 84 4.08 -1.59 12.27
C GLU A 84 4.22 -0.25 13.00
N ASP A 85 5.35 -0.03 13.68
CA ASP A 85 5.58 1.19 14.44
C ASP A 85 5.59 2.42 13.53
N GLU A 86 6.24 2.31 12.39
CA GLU A 86 6.30 3.40 11.41
C GLU A 86 4.92 3.73 10.85
N ILE A 87 4.15 2.68 10.54
CA ILE A 87 2.80 2.84 10.00
C ILE A 87 1.90 3.50 11.04
N ARG A 88 1.94 3.03 12.28
CA ARG A 88 1.14 3.61 13.37
C ARG A 88 1.48 5.07 13.59
N LYS A 89 2.77 5.40 13.66
CA LYS A 89 3.23 6.79 13.83
C LYS A 89 2.72 7.69 12.72
N ALA A 90 2.81 7.23 11.48
CA ALA A 90 2.43 8.02 10.33
C ALA A 90 0.94 8.31 10.28
N LEU A 91 0.10 7.42 10.82
CA LEU A 91 -1.35 7.49 10.68
C LEU A 91 -2.10 7.90 11.94
N ILE A 92 -1.43 7.98 13.09
CA ILE A 92 -2.07 8.38 14.34
C ILE A 92 -2.31 9.88 14.41
N GLU A 93 -1.51 10.65 13.73
CA GLU A 93 -1.62 12.12 13.77
C GLU A 93 -2.69 12.68 12.86
#